data_207d1b95eeab452b995903dff63e9112
#
_entry.id   207d1b95eeab452b995903dff63e9112
#
_cell.length_a   1.000
_cell.length_b   1.000
_cell.length_c   1.000
_cell.angle_alpha   90.00
_cell.angle_beta   90.00
_cell.angle_gamma   90.00
#
_symmetry.space_group_name_H-M   'P 1'
#
loop_
_entity.id
_entity.type
_entity.pdbx_description
1 polymer ?
#
loop_
_entity_poly.entity_id
_entity_poly.type
_entity_poly.pdbx_seq_one_letter_code
_entity_poly.pdbx_strand_id
1 'polypeptide(L)'
;CDHFVEPRYKLGNIHETHMLKLVASPVQRQFGDAKRDTLTAQCRACAVRNWCNGGCPKDRFTLSRDGEPGQNYLCAGLALFFTHTGPTFHTMAQLLRQHRAPADIMALIAAEDAKGGPYQLCPCGSGKKIRFCHGARAPHSLFGDVSPAHPKPPEKCTTVL
;
A
#
# COMPACT_ATOMS: atom_id res chain seq x y z
N CYS A 1 -7.39 -5.65 17.64
CA CYS A 1 -7.71 -5.21 16.28
C CYS A 1 -9.15 -5.56 15.96
N ASP A 2 -9.91 -4.59 15.53
CA ASP A 2 -11.34 -4.70 15.19
C ASP A 2 -11.63 -5.52 13.91
N HIS A 3 -10.64 -5.65 13.04
CA HIS A 3 -10.78 -6.43 11.81
C HIS A 3 -10.56 -7.94 12.00
N PHE A 4 -9.92 -8.34 13.10
CA PHE A 4 -9.59 -9.74 13.37
C PHE A 4 -9.76 -10.04 14.86
N VAL A 5 -10.98 -10.39 15.25
CA VAL A 5 -11.32 -10.72 16.63
C VAL A 5 -11.11 -12.22 16.86
N GLU A 6 -9.87 -12.63 17.11
CA GLU A 6 -9.53 -14.01 17.42
C GLU A 6 -9.04 -14.15 18.87
N PRO A 7 -9.42 -15.21 19.59
CA PRO A 7 -9.05 -15.40 20.99
C PRO A 7 -7.54 -15.34 21.25
N ARG A 8 -6.72 -15.83 20.32
CA ARG A 8 -5.24 -15.82 20.43
C ARG A 8 -4.62 -14.43 20.50
N TYR A 9 -5.35 -13.38 20.05
CA TYR A 9 -4.89 -11.99 20.09
C TYR A 9 -5.52 -11.20 21.23
N LYS A 10 -6.34 -11.85 22.07
CA LYS A 10 -6.95 -11.22 23.25
C LYS A 10 -5.89 -11.00 24.33
N LEU A 11 -5.63 -9.77 24.69
CA LEU A 11 -4.69 -9.40 25.76
C LEU A 11 -5.32 -9.49 27.15
N GLY A 12 -6.63 -9.25 27.24
CA GLY A 12 -7.39 -9.24 28.48
C GLY A 12 -8.59 -8.30 28.40
N ASN A 13 -9.17 -8.01 29.57
CA ASN A 13 -10.29 -7.11 29.73
C ASN A 13 -9.86 -5.89 30.55
N ILE A 14 -10.11 -4.69 30.06
CA ILE A 14 -9.75 -3.43 30.73
C ILE A 14 -10.50 -3.20 32.05
N HIS A 15 -11.65 -3.87 32.25
CA HIS A 15 -12.39 -3.85 33.51
C HIS A 15 -11.78 -4.76 34.58
N GLU A 16 -10.94 -5.72 34.22
CA GLU A 16 -10.31 -6.71 35.09
C GLU A 16 -8.81 -6.45 35.24
N THR A 17 -8.18 -5.89 34.23
CA THR A 17 -6.73 -5.70 34.17
C THR A 17 -6.41 -4.27 33.74
N HIS A 18 -5.58 -3.61 34.53
CA HIS A 18 -5.15 -2.23 34.20
C HIS A 18 -4.48 -2.17 32.83
N MET A 19 -4.84 -1.18 32.01
CA MET A 19 -4.41 -1.02 30.62
C MET A 19 -2.88 -1.06 30.44
N LEU A 20 -2.11 -0.46 31.37
CA LEU A 20 -0.64 -0.51 31.32
C LEU A 20 -0.08 -1.94 31.39
N LYS A 21 -0.73 -2.84 32.16
CA LYS A 21 -0.32 -4.27 32.20
C LYS A 21 -0.61 -4.97 30.88
N LEU A 22 -1.75 -4.66 30.24
CA LEU A 22 -2.11 -5.23 28.94
C LEU A 22 -1.11 -4.78 27.86
N VAL A 23 -0.82 -3.48 27.79
CA VAL A 23 0.11 -2.90 26.80
C VAL A 23 1.55 -3.40 27.03
N ALA A 24 1.98 -3.55 28.28
CA ALA A 24 3.32 -4.03 28.64
C ALA A 24 3.45 -5.56 28.61
N SER A 25 2.40 -6.29 28.27
CA SER A 25 2.42 -7.76 28.29
C SER A 25 3.45 -8.33 27.30
N PRO A 26 4.08 -9.47 27.62
CA PRO A 26 5.00 -10.16 26.69
C PRO A 26 4.35 -10.46 25.33
N VAL A 27 3.08 -10.85 25.31
CA VAL A 27 2.31 -11.15 24.11
C VAL A 27 2.21 -9.92 23.21
N GLN A 28 1.91 -8.75 23.78
CA GLN A 28 1.84 -7.50 23.02
C GLN A 28 3.21 -7.09 22.49
N ARG A 29 4.27 -7.24 23.27
CA ARG A 29 5.64 -6.95 22.83
C ARG A 29 6.06 -7.86 21.68
N GLN A 30 5.87 -9.18 21.84
CA GLN A 30 6.16 -10.15 20.79
C GLN A 30 5.42 -9.85 19.50
N PHE A 31 4.14 -9.47 19.58
CA PHE A 31 3.37 -9.06 18.41
C PHE A 31 3.94 -7.78 17.77
N GLY A 32 4.38 -6.82 18.57
CA GLY A 32 5.04 -5.61 18.09
C GLY A 32 6.37 -5.89 17.39
N ASP A 33 7.23 -6.69 18.02
CA ASP A 33 8.54 -7.06 17.49
C ASP A 33 8.42 -7.88 16.20
N ALA A 34 7.42 -8.76 16.09
CA ALA A 34 7.14 -9.54 14.90
C ALA A 34 6.91 -8.66 13.64
N LYS A 35 6.48 -7.41 13.81
CA LYS A 35 6.35 -6.48 12.66
C LYS A 35 7.68 -6.25 11.94
N ARG A 36 8.79 -6.27 12.68
CA ARG A 36 10.15 -6.10 12.18
C ARG A 36 10.85 -7.43 11.93
N ASP A 37 10.76 -8.35 12.88
CA ASP A 37 11.68 -9.48 12.98
C ASP A 37 11.22 -10.69 12.14
N THR A 38 9.94 -10.78 11.81
CA THR A 38 9.39 -11.88 11.00
C THR A 38 9.17 -11.53 9.53
N LEU A 39 9.89 -10.54 9.01
CA LEU A 39 9.83 -10.19 7.59
C LEU A 39 10.53 -11.25 6.74
N THR A 40 9.89 -11.68 5.65
CA THR A 40 10.52 -12.53 4.63
C THR A 40 11.66 -11.82 3.90
N ALA A 41 12.57 -12.56 3.27
CA ALA A 41 13.62 -11.98 2.43
C ALA A 41 13.03 -11.09 1.33
N GLN A 42 11.93 -11.54 0.72
CA GLN A 42 11.17 -10.75 -0.25
C GLN A 42 10.73 -9.40 0.31
N CYS A 43 10.20 -9.35 1.54
CA CYS A 43 9.81 -8.09 2.19
C CYS A 43 11.02 -7.20 2.50
N ARG A 44 12.13 -7.79 2.96
CA ARG A 44 13.36 -7.05 3.28
C ARG A 44 13.96 -6.36 2.05
N ALA A 45 13.85 -6.97 0.86
CA ALA A 45 14.33 -6.42 -0.41
C ALA A 45 13.31 -5.57 -1.16
N CYS A 46 12.09 -5.39 -0.63
CA CYS A 46 11.00 -4.75 -1.33
C CYS A 46 11.18 -3.23 -1.43
N ALA A 47 10.97 -2.66 -2.62
CA ALA A 47 11.07 -1.22 -2.87
C ALA A 47 10.07 -0.39 -2.04
N VAL A 48 8.90 -0.94 -1.74
CA VAL A 48 7.87 -0.26 -0.92
C VAL A 48 7.94 -0.62 0.56
N ARG A 49 9.04 -1.23 1.02
CA ARG A 49 9.22 -1.66 2.42
C ARG A 49 8.97 -0.53 3.42
N ASN A 50 9.46 0.68 3.14
CA ASN A 50 9.35 1.82 4.06
C ASN A 50 7.90 2.19 4.41
N TRP A 51 6.96 1.89 3.51
CA TRP A 51 5.53 2.16 3.71
C TRP A 51 4.77 0.92 4.17
N CYS A 52 5.02 -0.23 3.55
CA CYS A 52 4.31 -1.47 3.78
C CYS A 52 4.84 -2.23 5.01
N ASN A 53 6.16 -2.36 5.13
CA ASN A 53 6.88 -3.16 6.14
C ASN A 53 6.25 -4.54 6.40
N GLY A 54 5.78 -5.21 5.33
CA GLY A 54 5.13 -6.51 5.39
C GLY A 54 3.72 -6.51 5.95
N GLY A 55 3.14 -5.35 6.24
CA GLY A 55 1.80 -5.23 6.81
C GLY A 55 1.67 -5.84 8.21
N CYS A 56 0.46 -6.16 8.61
CA CYS A 56 0.19 -6.75 9.93
C CYS A 56 0.69 -8.20 10.01
N PRO A 57 1.37 -8.61 11.11
CA PRO A 57 1.77 -10.01 11.31
C PRO A 57 0.63 -11.02 11.23
N LYS A 58 -0.59 -10.64 11.60
CA LYS A 58 -1.78 -11.50 11.48
C LYS A 58 -2.09 -11.92 10.06
N ASP A 59 -1.74 -11.09 9.09
CA ASP A 59 -2.04 -11.28 7.68
C ASP A 59 -0.90 -12.01 6.95
N ARG A 60 0.16 -12.42 7.67
CA ARG A 60 1.37 -13.07 7.15
C ARG A 60 1.27 -14.59 7.22
N PHE A 61 0.33 -15.17 6.50
CA PHE A 61 0.06 -16.61 6.52
C PHE A 61 0.28 -17.30 5.16
N THR A 62 0.81 -16.59 4.17
CA THR A 62 1.15 -17.16 2.86
C THR A 62 2.66 -17.36 2.71
N LEU A 63 3.07 -17.93 1.58
CA LEU A 63 4.48 -18.10 1.22
C LEU A 63 4.96 -16.92 0.38
N SER A 64 6.23 -16.55 0.53
CA SER A 64 6.91 -15.65 -0.39
C SER A 64 7.13 -16.31 -1.75
N ARG A 65 7.63 -15.57 -2.75
CA ARG A 65 7.99 -16.12 -4.06
C ARG A 65 9.03 -17.24 -3.97
N ASP A 66 9.88 -17.17 -2.96
CA ASP A 66 10.98 -18.13 -2.72
C ASP A 66 10.54 -19.24 -1.76
N GLY A 67 9.25 -19.34 -1.42
CA GLY A 67 8.70 -20.37 -0.56
C GLY A 67 8.88 -20.12 0.94
N GLU A 68 9.42 -18.96 1.37
CA GLU A 68 9.58 -18.60 2.77
C GLU A 68 8.20 -18.29 3.41
N PRO A 69 7.83 -18.92 4.53
CA PRO A 69 6.56 -18.65 5.21
C PRO A 69 6.54 -17.28 5.87
N GLY A 70 5.34 -16.73 6.07
CA GLY A 70 5.17 -15.44 6.75
C GLY A 70 5.03 -14.25 5.80
N GLN A 71 4.69 -14.49 4.54
CA GLN A 71 4.36 -13.44 3.59
C GLN A 71 2.92 -12.97 3.80
N ASN A 72 2.70 -11.65 3.72
CA ASN A 72 1.36 -11.08 3.78
C ASN A 72 0.54 -11.49 2.55
N TYR A 73 -0.69 -11.97 2.76
CA TYR A 73 -1.58 -12.40 1.66
C TYR A 73 -1.99 -11.26 0.72
N LEU A 74 -1.97 -10.01 1.20
CA LEU A 74 -2.24 -8.81 0.39
C LEU A 74 -0.99 -8.23 -0.29
N CYS A 75 0.17 -8.93 -0.22
CA CYS A 75 1.46 -8.40 -0.66
C CYS A 75 1.42 -7.76 -2.05
N ALA A 76 0.83 -8.43 -3.04
CA ALA A 76 0.74 -7.91 -4.40
C ALA A 76 -0.10 -6.62 -4.48
N GLY A 77 -1.25 -6.60 -3.79
CA GLY A 77 -2.12 -5.44 -3.75
C GLY A 77 -1.48 -4.26 -3.02
N LEU A 78 -0.81 -4.50 -1.89
CA LEU A 78 -0.09 -3.46 -1.15
C LEU A 78 1.08 -2.89 -1.96
N ALA A 79 1.84 -3.73 -2.65
CA ALA A 79 2.92 -3.28 -3.51
C ALA A 79 2.39 -2.38 -4.64
N LEU A 80 1.31 -2.82 -5.31
CA LEU A 80 0.64 -2.02 -6.34
C LEU A 80 0.13 -0.69 -5.79
N PHE A 81 -0.56 -0.71 -4.64
CA PHE A 81 -1.09 0.48 -3.99
C PHE A 81 0.02 1.50 -3.70
N PHE A 82 1.07 1.11 -2.99
CA PHE A 82 2.14 2.03 -2.61
C PHE A 82 2.97 2.50 -3.80
N THR A 83 3.17 1.67 -4.81
CA THR A 83 3.82 2.10 -6.05
C THR A 83 2.98 3.14 -6.79
N HIS A 84 1.66 2.93 -6.84
CA HIS A 84 0.75 3.86 -7.52
C HIS A 84 0.60 5.17 -6.75
N THR A 85 0.47 5.12 -5.42
CA THR A 85 0.22 6.31 -4.57
C THR A 85 1.50 7.02 -4.13
N GLY A 86 2.65 6.39 -4.24
CA GLY A 86 3.93 6.93 -3.80
C GLY A 86 4.22 8.35 -4.30
N PRO A 87 4.09 8.66 -5.61
CA PRO A 87 4.27 10.01 -6.13
C PRO A 87 3.34 11.04 -5.48
N THR A 88 2.08 10.67 -5.27
CA THR A 88 1.09 11.51 -4.57
C THR A 88 1.53 11.83 -3.14
N PHE A 89 1.96 10.82 -2.38
CA PHE A 89 2.49 11.02 -1.03
C PHE A 89 3.75 11.88 -1.01
N HIS A 90 4.62 11.73 -2.02
CA HIS A 90 5.79 12.58 -2.15
C HIS A 90 5.42 14.06 -2.34
N THR A 91 4.45 14.35 -3.21
CA THR A 91 3.93 15.72 -3.41
C THR A 91 3.31 16.28 -2.12
N MET A 92 2.51 15.48 -1.40
CA MET A 92 1.96 15.89 -0.10
C MET A 92 3.06 16.19 0.92
N ALA A 93 4.13 15.39 0.95
CA ALA A 93 5.26 15.63 1.83
C ALA A 93 6.04 16.91 1.44
N GLN A 94 6.13 17.24 0.16
CA GLN A 94 6.73 18.50 -0.30
C GLN A 94 5.89 19.70 0.15
N LEU A 95 4.56 19.62 0.02
CA LEU A 95 3.65 20.66 0.54
C LEU A 95 3.86 20.90 2.04
N LEU A 96 3.97 19.84 2.85
CA LEU A 96 4.27 19.94 4.26
C LEU A 96 5.61 20.65 4.55
N ARG A 97 6.66 20.34 3.79
CA ARG A 97 7.96 21.02 3.93
C ARG A 97 7.90 22.51 3.59
N GLN A 98 6.92 22.91 2.77
CA GLN A 98 6.62 24.28 2.40
C GLN A 98 5.62 24.95 3.37
N HIS A 99 5.32 24.31 4.52
CA HIS A 99 4.31 24.76 5.49
C HIS A 99 2.90 24.93 4.89
N ARG A 100 2.59 24.14 3.86
CA ARG A 100 1.27 24.09 3.23
C ARG A 100 0.51 22.84 3.68
N ALA A 101 -0.83 22.90 3.58
CA ALA A 101 -1.65 21.73 3.89
C ALA A 101 -1.46 20.62 2.83
N PRO A 102 -1.34 19.34 3.23
CA PRO A 102 -1.32 18.23 2.26
C PRO A 102 -2.55 18.20 1.35
N ALA A 103 -3.70 18.67 1.85
CA ALA A 103 -4.95 18.78 1.10
C ALA A 103 -4.85 19.72 -0.13
N ASP A 104 -3.87 20.63 -0.17
CA ASP A 104 -3.63 21.51 -1.33
C ASP A 104 -3.31 20.73 -2.60
N ILE A 105 -2.94 19.45 -2.48
CA ILE A 105 -2.77 18.54 -3.62
C ILE A 105 -4.04 18.44 -4.46
N MET A 106 -5.22 18.58 -3.86
CA MET A 106 -6.49 18.53 -4.60
C MET A 106 -6.60 19.68 -5.62
N ALA A 107 -6.12 20.88 -5.26
CA ALA A 107 -6.07 22.01 -6.18
C ALA A 107 -5.06 21.77 -7.33
N LEU A 108 -3.92 21.11 -7.04
CA LEU A 108 -2.93 20.75 -8.07
C LEU A 108 -3.50 19.72 -9.05
N ILE A 109 -4.21 18.71 -8.54
CA ILE A 109 -4.88 17.68 -9.36
C ILE A 109 -5.96 18.34 -10.23
N ALA A 110 -6.81 19.21 -9.66
CA ALA A 110 -7.85 19.90 -10.41
C ALA A 110 -7.27 20.80 -11.51
N ALA A 111 -6.16 21.49 -11.23
CA ALA A 111 -5.47 22.32 -12.22
C ALA A 111 -4.86 21.48 -13.36
N GLU A 112 -4.39 20.27 -13.07
CA GLU A 112 -3.87 19.36 -14.09
C GLU A 112 -5.00 18.76 -14.91
N ASP A 113 -6.08 18.35 -14.27
CA ASP A 113 -7.27 17.83 -14.96
C ASP A 113 -7.89 18.91 -15.89
N ALA A 114 -7.86 20.18 -15.50
CA ALA A 114 -8.32 21.29 -16.34
C ALA A 114 -7.50 21.45 -17.62
N LYS A 115 -6.24 21.01 -17.65
CA LYS A 115 -5.39 20.99 -18.85
C LYS A 115 -5.68 19.81 -19.79
N GLY A 116 -6.66 18.97 -19.52
CA GLY A 116 -6.98 17.80 -20.32
C GLY A 116 -6.49 16.50 -19.69
N GLY A 117 -6.77 16.30 -18.40
CA GLY A 117 -6.34 15.14 -17.64
C GLY A 117 -6.86 13.81 -18.20
N PRO A 118 -6.20 12.69 -17.86
CA PRO A 118 -6.45 11.37 -18.45
C PRO A 118 -7.85 10.82 -18.16
N TYR A 119 -8.55 11.39 -17.19
CA TYR A 119 -9.90 10.99 -16.81
C TYR A 119 -11.02 11.81 -17.45
N GLN A 120 -10.70 12.85 -18.23
CA GLN A 120 -11.68 13.59 -19.01
C GLN A 120 -12.20 12.75 -20.18
N LEU A 121 -13.39 13.10 -20.67
CA LEU A 121 -13.95 12.47 -21.87
C LEU A 121 -13.02 12.77 -23.07
N CYS A 122 -12.77 11.75 -23.86
CA CYS A 122 -11.91 11.88 -25.02
C CYS A 122 -12.58 12.79 -26.07
N PRO A 123 -11.86 13.80 -26.59
CA PRO A 123 -12.42 14.71 -27.60
C PRO A 123 -12.80 14.04 -28.93
N CYS A 124 -12.46 12.76 -29.11
CA CYS A 124 -12.85 11.99 -30.30
C CYS A 124 -14.35 11.60 -30.34
N GLY A 125 -15.13 11.94 -29.30
CA GLY A 125 -16.57 11.62 -29.23
C GLY A 125 -16.91 10.17 -28.91
N SER A 126 -15.92 9.33 -28.53
CA SER A 126 -16.15 7.91 -28.20
C SER A 126 -16.89 7.66 -26.88
N GLY A 127 -17.13 8.69 -26.06
CA GLY A 127 -17.68 8.58 -24.71
C GLY A 127 -16.71 7.94 -23.71
N LYS A 128 -15.53 7.55 -24.11
CA LYS A 128 -14.48 6.99 -23.24
C LYS A 128 -13.62 8.10 -22.66
N LYS A 129 -13.05 7.89 -21.47
CA LYS A 129 -12.03 8.80 -20.92
C LYS A 129 -10.75 8.72 -21.76
N ILE A 130 -10.00 9.83 -21.84
CA ILE A 130 -8.75 9.95 -22.62
C ILE A 130 -7.83 8.76 -22.35
N ARG A 131 -7.62 8.40 -21.07
CA ARG A 131 -6.80 7.26 -20.64
C ARG A 131 -7.19 5.92 -21.28
N PHE A 132 -8.47 5.71 -21.55
CA PHE A 132 -8.99 4.47 -22.12
C PHE A 132 -9.29 4.56 -23.62
N CYS A 133 -8.86 5.66 -24.25
CA CYS A 133 -9.03 5.90 -25.67
C CYS A 133 -7.69 6.26 -26.34
N HIS A 134 -7.45 7.54 -26.64
CA HIS A 134 -6.22 8.00 -27.31
C HIS A 134 -5.06 8.30 -26.36
N GLY A 135 -5.32 8.46 -25.06
CA GLY A 135 -4.34 8.77 -24.02
C GLY A 135 -3.67 7.58 -23.35
N ALA A 136 -3.75 6.38 -23.93
CA ALA A 136 -3.19 5.16 -23.33
C ALA A 136 -1.66 5.18 -23.07
N ARG A 137 -0.96 6.25 -23.46
CA ARG A 137 0.51 6.40 -23.37
C ARG A 137 1.00 7.74 -22.80
N ALA A 138 0.15 8.60 -22.26
CA ALA A 138 0.63 9.85 -21.66
C ALA A 138 1.07 9.58 -20.21
N PRO A 139 2.37 9.73 -19.85
CA PRO A 139 2.81 9.71 -18.48
C PRO A 139 2.22 10.92 -17.76
N HIS A 140 1.77 10.74 -16.51
CA HIS A 140 1.36 11.83 -15.64
C HIS A 140 2.56 12.72 -15.31
N SER A 141 2.60 13.93 -15.86
CA SER A 141 3.73 14.87 -15.68
C SER A 141 3.92 15.36 -14.24
N LEU A 142 2.87 15.32 -13.40
CA LEU A 142 2.98 15.69 -11.98
C LEU A 142 3.68 14.63 -11.11
N PHE A 143 3.83 13.41 -11.60
CA PHE A 143 4.27 12.29 -10.76
C PHE A 143 5.51 11.58 -11.31
N GLY A 144 6.38 12.30 -12.03
CA GLY A 144 7.67 11.81 -12.52
C GLY A 144 7.58 10.46 -13.24
N ASP A 145 8.40 10.23 -14.24
CA ASP A 145 8.56 8.94 -14.92
C ASP A 145 9.08 7.87 -13.93
N VAL A 146 8.17 7.35 -13.10
CA VAL A 146 8.37 6.06 -12.48
C VAL A 146 7.81 5.04 -13.46
N SER A 147 8.57 4.72 -14.50
CA SER A 147 8.35 3.46 -15.22
C SER A 147 8.41 2.35 -14.18
N PRO A 148 7.30 1.71 -13.83
CA PRO A 148 7.39 0.51 -13.04
C PRO A 148 8.11 -0.50 -13.94
N ALA A 149 9.27 -0.97 -13.51
CA ALA A 149 9.72 -2.28 -13.92
C ALA A 149 8.60 -3.23 -13.49
N HIS A 150 7.64 -3.48 -14.37
CA HIS A 150 6.60 -4.48 -14.14
C HIS A 150 7.32 -5.80 -13.89
N PRO A 151 7.24 -6.37 -12.69
CA PRO A 151 7.52 -7.78 -12.59
C PRO A 151 6.49 -8.45 -13.51
N LYS A 152 6.97 -9.23 -14.49
CA LYS A 152 6.10 -10.05 -15.34
C LYS A 152 5.09 -10.75 -14.45
N PRO A 153 3.78 -10.75 -14.81
CA PRO A 153 2.78 -11.51 -14.06
C PRO A 153 3.26 -12.96 -13.99
N PRO A 154 3.08 -13.63 -12.85
CA PRO A 154 3.44 -15.02 -12.74
C PRO A 154 2.67 -15.80 -13.80
N GLU A 155 3.39 -16.59 -14.60
CA GLU A 155 2.78 -17.56 -15.49
C GLU A 155 1.94 -18.51 -14.66
N LYS A 156 0.62 -18.47 -14.93
CA LYS A 156 -0.41 -19.43 -14.53
C LYS A 156 -0.38 -19.92 -13.07
N CYS A 157 -1.24 -19.30 -12.28
CA CYS A 157 -1.77 -19.94 -11.08
C CYS A 157 -2.53 -21.22 -11.52
N THR A 158 -1.88 -22.37 -11.41
CA THR A 158 -2.56 -23.65 -11.58
C THR A 158 -3.44 -23.84 -10.35
N THR A 159 -4.74 -23.75 -10.56
CA THR A 159 -5.78 -24.07 -9.60
C THR A 159 -5.55 -25.51 -9.12
N VAL A 160 -5.18 -25.69 -7.87
CA VAL A 160 -5.30 -26.98 -7.18
C VAL A 160 -6.61 -26.90 -6.42
N LEU A 161 -7.56 -27.75 -6.85
CA LEU A 161 -8.80 -28.09 -6.16
C LEU A 161 -8.49 -28.77 -4.82
#